data_cf31600810d13bc6370440da9d715dab
#
_entry.id   cf31600810d13bc6370440da9d715dab
#
_cell.length_a   1.000
_cell.length_b   1.000
_cell.length_c   1.000
_cell.angle_alpha   90.00
_cell.angle_beta   90.00
_cell.angle_gamma   90.00
#
_symmetry.space_group_name_H-M   'P 1'
#
loop_
_entity.id
_entity.type
_entity.pdbx_description
1 polymer ?
#
loop_
_entity_poly.entity_id
_entity_poly.type
_entity_poly.pdbx_seq_one_letter_code
_entity_poly.pdbx_strand_id
1 'polypeptide(L)'
;MSARAQIPDPWQQGLAHGWKVTDGASLTRDEALYADVVVLGSGAGGGISAEVLAAHGLTVILVEEGALKSSRDFHLMESQAYAELYQEAAARKTRDHGISILQGRTVGGSTTVNWTSSFRTPPTTLAWWREQHGLVSLTGAEMDPWFERAEQRVGVGPWLTAPNANNQVLARGARALGIPVGEVRRNVRGCWNLGYCGMGCATNAKQSMLVTTIPAALDRGARLLTRMRVAALNFNPAGDRVESVECQALAADGLRPNGRRVRIVARQVVLSAGAIGTPGVLLASHAPDPYGVLGRRTFLHPVALSGARFAEPIEAFDGAPQTVYSDHFMHGGPIDGALGYKLEVPPVHPLLMASMLSGFGAPHAALMHDLPHLQVMLALVRDGFHPDSQGGSVGLNRDGRPVLDYPLNDVVWDALARSWLTMAEIQFAAGARSVLTVHESAHEVGSWGAAQRLIRDLPLTSGLARVVSAHVMGGAAMGSDERSGVVDHQGRHWQVANLTVADGSVFPTSIGANPQISVYSFSLRAAEALARRMR
;
A
#
# COMPACT_ATOMS: atom_id res chain seq x y z
N MET A 1 -4.09 35.99 25.89
CA MET A 1 -3.60 35.10 24.86
C MET A 1 -4.75 34.22 24.42
N SER A 2 -5.26 34.39 23.21
CA SER A 2 -6.34 33.56 22.65
C SER A 2 -5.82 32.15 22.53
N ALA A 3 -6.49 31.19 23.17
CA ALA A 3 -6.19 29.77 22.98
C ALA A 3 -6.40 29.46 21.49
N ARG A 4 -5.33 29.29 20.74
CA ARG A 4 -5.43 28.79 19.36
C ARG A 4 -6.12 27.41 19.42
N ALA A 5 -7.25 27.28 18.75
CA ALA A 5 -7.92 25.99 18.61
C ALA A 5 -6.92 24.99 18.04
N GLN A 6 -6.54 24.01 18.85
CA GLN A 6 -5.63 22.95 18.42
C GLN A 6 -6.45 21.82 17.83
N ILE A 7 -5.96 21.24 16.74
CA ILE A 7 -6.54 20.01 16.19
C ILE A 7 -6.38 18.91 17.25
N PRO A 8 -7.48 18.22 17.65
CA PRO A 8 -7.40 17.16 18.63
C PRO A 8 -6.43 16.07 18.18
N ASP A 9 -5.47 15.74 19.02
CA ASP A 9 -4.53 14.65 18.78
C ASP A 9 -4.87 13.48 19.71
N PRO A 10 -5.44 12.37 19.20
CA PRO A 10 -5.79 11.21 20.02
C PRO A 10 -4.60 10.60 20.73
N TRP A 11 -3.39 10.70 20.15
CA TRP A 11 -2.17 10.16 20.74
C TRP A 11 -1.75 10.91 21.99
N GLN A 12 -1.78 12.24 21.96
CA GLN A 12 -1.46 13.03 23.14
C GLN A 12 -2.44 12.74 24.29
N GLN A 13 -3.72 12.67 23.96
CA GLN A 13 -4.77 12.39 24.94
C GLN A 13 -4.60 10.98 25.52
N GLY A 14 -4.44 9.97 24.66
CA GLY A 14 -4.32 8.58 25.07
C GLY A 14 -3.05 8.30 25.89
N LEU A 15 -1.91 8.88 25.52
CA LEU A 15 -0.68 8.77 26.31
C LEU A 15 -0.83 9.39 27.70
N ALA A 16 -1.49 10.54 27.80
CA ALA A 16 -1.81 11.18 29.09
C ALA A 16 -2.78 10.34 29.94
N HIS A 17 -3.65 9.53 29.30
CA HIS A 17 -4.56 8.60 29.96
C HIS A 17 -3.96 7.21 30.21
N GLY A 18 -2.66 7.01 29.93
CA GLY A 18 -1.94 5.79 30.29
C GLY A 18 -1.89 4.70 29.22
N TRP A 19 -2.03 5.02 27.94
CA TRP A 19 -1.74 4.06 26.87
C TRP A 19 -0.35 3.47 26.99
N LYS A 20 -0.24 2.16 26.84
CA LYS A 20 1.02 1.42 26.96
C LYS A 20 1.80 1.46 25.66
N VAL A 21 2.60 2.49 25.47
CA VAL A 21 3.47 2.65 24.30
C VAL A 21 4.93 2.63 24.75
N THR A 22 5.73 1.77 24.12
CA THR A 22 7.18 1.67 24.36
C THR A 22 7.93 1.98 23.07
N ASP A 23 8.81 2.96 23.12
CA ASP A 23 9.70 3.29 22.00
C ASP A 23 11.02 2.50 22.15
N GLY A 24 11.39 1.71 21.14
CA GLY A 24 12.64 0.95 21.12
C GLY A 24 13.87 1.82 21.37
N ALA A 25 13.88 3.07 20.90
CA ALA A 25 15.00 3.99 21.11
C ALA A 25 15.24 4.33 22.60
N SER A 26 14.21 4.21 23.43
CA SER A 26 14.29 4.49 24.88
C SER A 26 14.64 3.28 25.73
N LEU A 27 14.72 2.08 25.15
CA LEU A 27 15.05 0.87 25.92
C LEU A 27 16.50 0.89 26.40
N THR A 28 16.66 0.65 27.71
CA THR A 28 17.97 0.60 28.38
C THR A 28 18.43 -0.82 28.71
N ARG A 29 17.51 -1.80 28.66
CA ARG A 29 17.75 -3.22 28.92
C ARG A 29 16.93 -4.09 28.01
N ASP A 30 17.30 -5.36 27.90
CA ASP A 30 16.50 -6.38 27.23
C ASP A 30 15.23 -6.67 28.03
N GLU A 31 14.14 -7.01 27.33
CA GLU A 31 12.85 -7.30 27.95
C GLU A 31 12.28 -8.64 27.46
N ALA A 32 11.50 -9.29 28.32
CA ALA A 32 10.66 -10.42 27.97
C ALA A 32 9.19 -10.06 28.24
N LEU A 33 8.34 -10.22 27.23
CA LEU A 33 6.92 -9.88 27.28
C LEU A 33 6.06 -11.09 26.99
N TYR A 34 4.85 -11.10 27.53
CA TYR A 34 3.89 -12.18 27.38
C TYR A 34 2.53 -11.61 26.99
N ALA A 35 1.84 -12.29 26.06
CA ALA A 35 0.49 -11.91 25.63
C ALA A 35 -0.30 -13.12 25.12
N ASP A 36 -1.62 -12.97 24.97
CA ASP A 36 -2.41 -13.93 24.23
C ASP A 36 -2.07 -13.87 22.73
N VAL A 37 -1.92 -12.64 22.20
CA VAL A 37 -1.60 -12.44 20.79
C VAL A 37 -0.53 -11.37 20.63
N VAL A 38 0.45 -11.66 19.77
CA VAL A 38 1.36 -10.65 19.22
C VAL A 38 1.00 -10.38 17.77
N VAL A 39 0.85 -9.09 17.41
CA VAL A 39 0.59 -8.61 16.05
C VAL A 39 1.82 -7.91 15.52
N LEU A 40 2.38 -8.39 14.42
CA LEU A 40 3.65 -7.95 13.84
C LEU A 40 3.38 -7.06 12.62
N GLY A 41 3.54 -5.76 12.80
CA GLY A 41 3.18 -4.69 11.86
C GLY A 41 1.88 -4.00 12.25
N SER A 42 1.88 -2.67 12.25
CA SER A 42 0.74 -1.82 12.67
C SER A 42 -0.05 -1.24 11.48
N GLY A 43 0.24 -1.70 10.27
CA GLY A 43 -0.42 -1.24 9.04
C GLY A 43 -1.89 -1.65 8.95
N ALA A 44 -2.39 -1.69 7.72
CA ALA A 44 -3.79 -1.96 7.38
C ALA A 44 -4.36 -3.20 8.09
N GLY A 45 -3.66 -4.33 8.01
CA GLY A 45 -4.11 -5.57 8.62
C GLY A 45 -3.88 -5.63 10.13
N GLY A 46 -2.69 -5.16 10.58
CA GLY A 46 -2.32 -5.24 11.99
C GLY A 46 -3.14 -4.32 12.88
N GLY A 47 -3.45 -3.10 12.42
CA GLY A 47 -4.33 -2.18 13.15
C GLY A 47 -5.74 -2.75 13.34
N ILE A 48 -6.32 -3.32 12.29
CA ILE A 48 -7.63 -4.03 12.35
C ILE A 48 -7.56 -5.22 13.30
N SER A 49 -6.53 -6.07 13.15
CA SER A 49 -6.37 -7.27 13.98
C SER A 49 -6.22 -6.93 15.46
N ALA A 50 -5.41 -5.92 15.78
CA ALA A 50 -5.20 -5.48 17.17
C ALA A 50 -6.51 -4.99 17.83
N GLU A 51 -7.31 -4.18 17.10
CA GLU A 51 -8.61 -3.71 17.61
C GLU A 51 -9.57 -4.87 17.88
N VAL A 52 -9.73 -5.77 16.90
CA VAL A 52 -10.65 -6.91 17.01
C VAL A 52 -10.27 -7.81 18.18
N LEU A 53 -9.01 -8.21 18.26
CA LEU A 53 -8.54 -9.13 19.29
C LEU A 53 -8.63 -8.51 20.68
N ALA A 54 -8.25 -7.23 20.85
CA ALA A 54 -8.42 -6.51 22.10
C ALA A 54 -9.90 -6.34 22.49
N ALA A 55 -10.81 -6.14 21.53
CA ALA A 55 -12.25 -6.08 21.77
C ALA A 55 -12.84 -7.41 22.25
N HIS A 56 -12.21 -8.53 21.93
CA HIS A 56 -12.56 -9.85 22.45
C HIS A 56 -11.93 -10.16 23.83
N GLY A 57 -11.28 -9.18 24.47
CA GLY A 57 -10.70 -9.30 25.81
C GLY A 57 -9.33 -9.99 25.85
N LEU A 58 -8.69 -10.20 24.70
CA LEU A 58 -7.36 -10.78 24.63
C LEU A 58 -6.28 -9.74 24.94
N THR A 59 -5.21 -10.16 25.62
CA THR A 59 -4.01 -9.34 25.78
C THR A 59 -3.24 -9.28 24.47
N VAL A 60 -3.08 -8.06 23.91
CA VAL A 60 -2.47 -7.84 22.60
C VAL A 60 -1.20 -7.01 22.72
N ILE A 61 -0.12 -7.47 22.09
CA ILE A 61 1.09 -6.68 21.85
C ILE A 61 1.16 -6.39 20.35
N LEU A 62 1.17 -5.12 19.96
CA LEU A 62 1.35 -4.65 18.58
C LEU A 62 2.79 -4.17 18.41
N VAL A 63 3.50 -4.69 17.41
CA VAL A 63 4.91 -4.37 17.11
C VAL A 63 4.99 -3.60 15.81
N GLU A 64 5.70 -2.47 15.81
CA GLU A 64 5.92 -1.63 14.64
C GLU A 64 7.40 -1.26 14.49
N GLU A 65 7.96 -1.45 13.28
CA GLU A 65 9.35 -1.09 12.98
C GLU A 65 9.55 0.42 12.91
N GLY A 66 8.56 1.14 12.41
CA GLY A 66 8.58 2.59 12.29
C GLY A 66 8.35 3.32 13.61
N ALA A 67 8.59 4.61 13.58
CA ALA A 67 8.33 5.50 14.70
C ALA A 67 6.83 5.81 14.84
N LEU A 68 6.41 6.18 16.05
CA LEU A 68 5.14 6.88 16.25
C LEU A 68 5.30 8.33 15.80
N LYS A 69 4.49 8.72 14.82
CA LYS A 69 4.31 10.08 14.35
C LYS A 69 2.83 10.40 14.36
N SER A 70 2.45 11.56 14.84
CA SER A 70 1.06 12.01 14.93
C SER A 70 0.84 13.29 14.12
N SER A 71 -0.36 13.86 14.16
CA SER A 71 -0.68 15.13 13.48
C SER A 71 0.26 16.29 13.85
N ARG A 72 0.93 16.21 14.99
CA ARG A 72 1.91 17.22 15.43
C ARG A 72 3.24 17.13 14.72
N ASP A 73 3.57 15.95 14.18
CA ASP A 73 4.82 15.68 13.47
C ASP A 73 4.68 15.85 11.96
N PHE A 74 3.46 16.07 11.45
CA PHE A 74 3.20 16.18 10.01
C PHE A 74 3.23 17.65 9.58
N HIS A 75 4.34 18.06 9.00
CA HIS A 75 4.62 19.46 8.64
C HIS A 75 4.43 19.75 7.15
N LEU A 76 3.85 18.82 6.36
CA LEU A 76 3.60 18.95 4.93
C LEU A 76 4.88 19.16 4.11
N MET A 77 6.01 18.67 4.60
CA MET A 77 7.32 18.73 3.94
C MET A 77 7.70 17.37 3.39
N GLU A 78 7.81 17.26 2.05
CA GLU A 78 8.12 16.00 1.36
C GLU A 78 9.43 15.36 1.85
N SER A 79 10.51 16.16 1.95
CA SER A 79 11.83 15.67 2.37
C SER A 79 11.82 15.05 3.77
N GLN A 80 11.06 15.61 4.69
CA GLN A 80 10.89 15.05 6.03
C GLN A 80 9.99 13.81 5.99
N ALA A 81 8.83 13.90 5.32
CA ALA A 81 7.87 12.81 5.28
C ALA A 81 8.43 11.55 4.62
N TYR A 82 9.13 11.68 3.49
CA TYR A 82 9.73 10.54 2.82
C TYR A 82 10.81 9.87 3.66
N ALA A 83 11.66 10.66 4.33
CA ALA A 83 12.71 10.13 5.20
C ALA A 83 12.16 9.41 6.43
N GLU A 84 11.07 9.91 7.03
CA GLU A 84 10.58 9.45 8.34
C GLU A 84 9.42 8.44 8.27
N LEU A 85 8.59 8.49 7.20
CA LEU A 85 7.34 7.73 7.14
C LEU A 85 7.37 6.57 6.14
N TYR A 86 8.39 6.48 5.30
CA TYR A 86 8.45 5.49 4.22
C TYR A 86 9.60 4.50 4.37
N GLN A 87 9.41 3.31 3.83
CA GLN A 87 10.48 2.32 3.70
C GLN A 87 11.59 2.88 2.82
N GLU A 88 12.84 2.76 3.33
CA GLU A 88 14.04 3.20 2.62
C GLU A 88 13.96 4.67 2.15
N ALA A 89 13.32 5.54 2.95
CA ALA A 89 13.09 6.95 2.62
C ALA A 89 12.40 7.17 1.25
N ALA A 90 11.41 6.33 0.92
CA ALA A 90 10.71 6.26 -0.36
C ALA A 90 11.59 5.83 -1.57
N ALA A 91 12.80 5.33 -1.33
CA ALA A 91 13.73 4.87 -2.37
C ALA A 91 13.69 3.35 -2.60
N ARG A 92 12.76 2.62 -1.96
CA ARG A 92 12.62 1.17 -2.17
C ARG A 92 12.35 0.86 -3.64
N LYS A 93 13.04 -0.15 -4.17
CA LYS A 93 12.92 -0.62 -5.55
C LYS A 93 12.91 -2.14 -5.63
N THR A 94 12.50 -2.65 -6.79
CA THR A 94 12.74 -4.05 -7.18
C THR A 94 14.23 -4.33 -7.28
N ARG A 95 14.63 -5.62 -7.29
CA ARG A 95 16.03 -6.06 -7.33
C ARG A 95 16.81 -5.48 -8.51
N ASP A 96 16.16 -5.36 -9.66
CA ASP A 96 16.72 -4.77 -10.90
C ASP A 96 16.63 -3.24 -10.93
N HIS A 97 16.11 -2.61 -9.88
CA HIS A 97 15.81 -1.19 -9.78
C HIS A 97 14.77 -0.65 -10.80
N GLY A 98 14.07 -1.53 -11.51
CA GLY A 98 13.12 -1.16 -12.57
C GLY A 98 11.81 -0.55 -12.06
N ILE A 99 11.37 -0.91 -10.85
CA ILE A 99 10.11 -0.43 -10.28
C ILE A 99 10.39 0.23 -8.92
N SER A 100 9.95 1.48 -8.76
CA SER A 100 9.97 2.18 -7.47
C SER A 100 8.74 1.82 -6.64
N ILE A 101 8.92 1.49 -5.35
CA ILE A 101 7.86 0.97 -4.49
C ILE A 101 7.65 1.89 -3.30
N LEU A 102 6.48 2.52 -3.22
CA LEU A 102 6.09 3.36 -2.09
C LEU A 102 5.36 2.52 -1.03
N GLN A 103 5.95 2.42 0.16
CA GLN A 103 5.36 1.73 1.32
C GLN A 103 5.62 2.54 2.59
N GLY A 104 4.61 2.62 3.47
CA GLY A 104 4.74 3.27 4.76
C GLY A 104 5.58 2.44 5.75
N ARG A 105 6.37 3.13 6.57
CA ARG A 105 7.14 2.60 7.70
C ARG A 105 6.99 3.52 8.91
N THR A 106 5.86 3.45 9.55
CA THR A 106 5.44 4.27 10.68
C THR A 106 4.26 3.60 11.35
N VAL A 107 3.88 4.01 12.56
CA VAL A 107 2.63 3.54 13.18
C VAL A 107 1.44 3.81 12.25
N GLY A 108 0.64 2.78 11.99
CA GLY A 108 -0.40 2.79 10.97
C GLY A 108 0.07 2.34 9.58
N GLY A 109 1.37 2.10 9.38
CA GLY A 109 1.95 1.64 8.11
C GLY A 109 1.55 2.52 6.93
N SER A 110 1.32 1.90 5.77
CA SER A 110 0.90 2.62 4.55
C SER A 110 -0.44 3.36 4.69
N THR A 111 -1.29 3.04 5.69
CA THR A 111 -2.54 3.80 5.90
C THR A 111 -2.29 5.21 6.38
N THR A 112 -1.13 5.49 6.98
CA THR A 112 -0.72 6.82 7.42
C THR A 112 -0.31 7.71 6.25
N VAL A 113 0.16 7.11 5.15
CA VAL A 113 0.71 7.84 3.99
C VAL A 113 -0.06 7.64 2.68
N ASN A 114 -1.14 6.86 2.66
CA ASN A 114 -1.96 6.64 1.47
C ASN A 114 -2.89 7.83 1.16
N TRP A 115 -3.52 7.79 -0.02
CA TRP A 115 -4.43 8.83 -0.49
C TRP A 115 -5.91 8.48 -0.34
N THR A 116 -6.25 7.52 0.52
CA THR A 116 -7.62 7.19 0.96
C THR A 116 -8.58 6.66 -0.12
N SER A 117 -8.10 6.29 -1.30
CA SER A 117 -8.94 5.68 -2.35
C SER A 117 -9.53 4.36 -1.86
N SER A 118 -10.87 4.28 -1.80
CA SER A 118 -11.59 3.19 -1.13
C SER A 118 -12.43 2.40 -2.14
N PHE A 119 -11.91 1.22 -2.52
CA PHE A 119 -12.56 0.27 -3.42
C PHE A 119 -12.65 -1.10 -2.76
N ARG A 120 -13.75 -1.80 -2.98
CA ARG A 120 -13.87 -3.23 -2.63
C ARG A 120 -13.10 -4.07 -3.65
N THR A 121 -12.77 -5.32 -3.30
CA THR A 121 -12.31 -6.29 -4.29
C THR A 121 -13.39 -6.45 -5.37
N PRO A 122 -13.06 -6.28 -6.66
CA PRO A 122 -14.05 -6.43 -7.73
C PRO A 122 -14.69 -7.83 -7.71
N PRO A 123 -16.01 -7.94 -8.00
CA PRO A 123 -16.69 -9.24 -8.05
C PRO A 123 -16.04 -10.23 -9.03
N THR A 124 -15.49 -9.74 -10.14
CA THR A 124 -14.75 -10.54 -11.13
C THR A 124 -13.46 -11.12 -10.55
N THR A 125 -12.76 -10.39 -9.68
CA THR A 125 -11.58 -10.88 -8.98
C THR A 125 -11.96 -11.97 -7.97
N LEU A 126 -13.04 -11.79 -7.19
CA LEU A 126 -13.52 -12.83 -6.26
C LEU A 126 -13.94 -14.09 -7.02
N ALA A 127 -14.62 -13.96 -8.17
CA ALA A 127 -14.99 -15.08 -9.03
C ALA A 127 -13.74 -15.82 -9.52
N TRP A 128 -12.74 -15.08 -10.02
CA TRP A 128 -11.47 -15.64 -10.48
C TRP A 128 -10.75 -16.43 -9.37
N TRP A 129 -10.68 -15.87 -8.16
CA TRP A 129 -10.04 -16.55 -7.03
C TRP A 129 -10.77 -17.86 -6.64
N ARG A 130 -12.11 -17.89 -6.74
CA ARG A 130 -12.86 -19.12 -6.50
C ARG A 130 -12.57 -20.19 -7.56
N GLU A 131 -12.52 -19.79 -8.81
CA GLU A 131 -12.38 -20.70 -9.96
C GLU A 131 -10.95 -21.19 -10.14
N GLN A 132 -9.97 -20.28 -10.08
CA GLN A 132 -8.59 -20.59 -10.39
C GLN A 132 -7.73 -20.92 -9.16
N HIS A 133 -8.11 -20.44 -7.98
CA HIS A 133 -7.36 -20.68 -6.74
C HIS A 133 -8.14 -21.54 -5.72
N GLY A 134 -9.30 -22.07 -6.09
CA GLY A 134 -10.10 -22.96 -5.25
C GLY A 134 -10.62 -22.30 -3.96
N LEU A 135 -10.71 -20.97 -3.91
CA LEU A 135 -11.15 -20.22 -2.73
C LEU A 135 -12.68 -20.11 -2.67
N VAL A 136 -13.36 -21.25 -2.68
CA VAL A 136 -14.81 -21.39 -2.87
C VAL A 136 -15.67 -20.58 -1.91
N SER A 137 -15.15 -20.27 -0.70
CA SER A 137 -15.85 -19.47 0.31
C SER A 137 -15.78 -17.95 0.05
N LEU A 138 -15.06 -17.47 -0.97
CA LEU A 138 -14.93 -16.04 -1.26
C LEU A 138 -16.01 -15.58 -2.25
N THR A 139 -17.28 -15.78 -1.91
CA THR A 139 -18.41 -15.22 -2.68
C THR A 139 -18.67 -13.77 -2.33
N GLY A 140 -19.39 -13.03 -3.20
CA GLY A 140 -19.84 -11.67 -2.86
C GLY A 140 -20.66 -11.67 -1.57
N ALA A 141 -21.63 -12.60 -1.45
CA ALA A 141 -22.48 -12.70 -0.25
C ALA A 141 -21.68 -12.95 1.04
N GLU A 142 -20.62 -13.75 0.97
CA GLU A 142 -19.74 -13.99 2.12
C GLU A 142 -18.84 -12.79 2.46
N MET A 143 -18.42 -12.02 1.44
CA MET A 143 -17.48 -10.93 1.63
C MET A 143 -18.13 -9.57 1.87
N ASP A 144 -19.32 -9.33 1.35
CA ASP A 144 -20.02 -8.04 1.48
C ASP A 144 -20.17 -7.56 2.93
N PRO A 145 -20.56 -8.40 3.92
CA PRO A 145 -20.66 -7.97 5.31
C PRO A 145 -19.30 -7.49 5.89
N TRP A 146 -18.20 -8.07 5.43
CA TRP A 146 -16.85 -7.67 5.87
C TRP A 146 -16.42 -6.35 5.22
N PHE A 147 -16.75 -6.14 3.94
CA PHE A 147 -16.53 -4.86 3.27
C PHE A 147 -17.35 -3.75 3.93
N GLU A 148 -18.63 -3.96 4.17
CA GLU A 148 -19.51 -2.98 4.83
C GLU A 148 -19.00 -2.61 6.22
N ARG A 149 -18.61 -3.60 7.03
CA ARG A 149 -18.09 -3.38 8.36
C ARG A 149 -16.75 -2.61 8.34
N ALA A 150 -15.86 -2.93 7.39
CA ALA A 150 -14.61 -2.21 7.22
C ALA A 150 -14.84 -0.76 6.76
N GLU A 151 -15.70 -0.55 5.76
CA GLU A 151 -16.08 0.79 5.28
C GLU A 151 -16.68 1.65 6.37
N GLN A 152 -17.62 1.10 7.15
CA GLN A 152 -18.23 1.79 8.30
C GLN A 152 -17.19 2.14 9.36
N ARG A 153 -16.27 1.21 9.66
CA ARG A 153 -15.24 1.41 10.70
C ARG A 153 -14.32 2.58 10.37
N VAL A 154 -13.90 2.72 9.10
CA VAL A 154 -13.02 3.81 8.67
C VAL A 154 -13.78 4.98 8.03
N GLY A 155 -15.11 4.96 8.04
CA GLY A 155 -15.96 6.07 7.57
C GLY A 155 -15.82 6.35 6.09
N VAL A 156 -15.86 5.32 5.23
CA VAL A 156 -15.84 5.48 3.77
C VAL A 156 -17.12 6.18 3.30
N GLY A 157 -16.95 7.29 2.60
CA GLY A 157 -18.05 8.07 2.05
C GLY A 157 -17.73 8.68 0.68
N PRO A 158 -18.70 9.33 0.04
CA PRO A 158 -18.47 10.06 -1.19
C PRO A 158 -17.50 11.23 -0.94
N TRP A 159 -16.78 11.63 -1.98
CA TRP A 159 -16.01 12.86 -1.96
C TRP A 159 -16.93 14.06 -2.15
N LEU A 160 -16.88 15.04 -1.25
CA LEU A 160 -17.86 16.14 -1.22
C LEU A 160 -17.31 17.45 -1.79
N THR A 161 -16.01 17.51 -2.09
CA THR A 161 -15.38 18.71 -2.66
C THR A 161 -15.21 18.51 -4.17
N ALA A 162 -15.39 19.53 -4.97
CA ALA A 162 -15.13 19.48 -6.40
C ALA A 162 -13.70 18.96 -6.67
N PRO A 163 -13.52 18.07 -7.67
CA PRO A 163 -12.19 17.62 -8.06
C PRO A 163 -11.29 18.81 -8.42
N ASN A 164 -10.02 18.78 -8.01
CA ASN A 164 -9.05 19.79 -8.41
C ASN A 164 -8.79 19.77 -9.92
N ALA A 165 -8.15 20.81 -10.47
CA ALA A 165 -7.92 20.94 -11.90
C ALA A 165 -7.19 19.73 -12.50
N ASN A 166 -6.24 19.13 -11.77
CA ASN A 166 -5.54 17.92 -12.19
C ASN A 166 -6.51 16.74 -12.42
N ASN A 167 -7.44 16.48 -11.51
CA ASN A 167 -8.48 15.44 -11.66
C ASN A 167 -9.50 15.80 -12.74
N GLN A 168 -9.83 17.09 -12.92
CA GLN A 168 -10.75 17.55 -13.95
C GLN A 168 -10.23 17.30 -15.37
N VAL A 169 -8.91 17.25 -15.58
CA VAL A 169 -8.32 16.89 -16.88
C VAL A 169 -8.74 15.47 -17.28
N LEU A 170 -8.62 14.49 -16.37
CA LEU A 170 -9.09 13.13 -16.64
C LEU A 170 -10.59 13.12 -16.96
N ALA A 171 -11.41 13.78 -16.14
CA ALA A 171 -12.87 13.81 -16.32
C ALA A 171 -13.27 14.49 -17.65
N ARG A 172 -12.62 15.60 -18.00
CA ARG A 172 -12.90 16.39 -19.22
C ARG A 172 -12.48 15.63 -20.48
N GLY A 173 -11.25 15.10 -20.50
CA GLY A 173 -10.73 14.38 -21.65
C GLY A 173 -11.44 13.04 -21.88
N ALA A 174 -11.67 12.27 -20.82
CA ALA A 174 -12.43 11.03 -20.91
C ALA A 174 -13.86 11.26 -21.45
N ARG A 175 -14.55 12.29 -20.93
CA ARG A 175 -15.89 12.65 -21.42
C ARG A 175 -15.88 13.03 -22.92
N ALA A 176 -14.88 13.77 -23.39
CA ALA A 176 -14.74 14.14 -24.79
C ALA A 176 -14.58 12.92 -25.71
N LEU A 177 -14.04 11.82 -25.18
CA LEU A 177 -13.84 10.54 -25.88
C LEU A 177 -14.95 9.50 -25.61
N GLY A 178 -15.98 9.86 -24.85
CA GLY A 178 -17.04 8.92 -24.48
C GLY A 178 -16.61 7.83 -23.46
N ILE A 179 -15.50 8.03 -22.76
CA ILE A 179 -14.96 7.10 -21.77
C ILE A 179 -15.63 7.37 -20.41
N PRO A 180 -16.24 6.36 -19.77
CA PRO A 180 -16.84 6.50 -18.45
C PRO A 180 -15.81 6.86 -17.37
N VAL A 181 -16.21 7.74 -16.45
CA VAL A 181 -15.45 8.10 -15.24
C VAL A 181 -16.32 8.01 -14.02
N GLY A 182 -15.71 7.67 -12.89
CA GLY A 182 -16.36 7.60 -11.59
C GLY A 182 -15.68 8.51 -10.57
N GLU A 183 -16.37 8.80 -9.48
CA GLU A 183 -15.82 9.49 -8.31
C GLU A 183 -15.28 8.48 -7.29
N VAL A 184 -14.11 8.78 -6.73
CA VAL A 184 -13.47 7.92 -5.73
C VAL A 184 -14.11 8.15 -4.37
N ARG A 185 -14.65 7.09 -3.74
CA ARG A 185 -15.05 7.12 -2.33
C ARG A 185 -13.81 7.13 -1.44
N ARG A 186 -13.87 7.82 -0.30
CA ARG A 186 -12.69 8.06 0.55
C ARG A 186 -13.01 7.85 2.02
N ASN A 187 -12.04 7.33 2.77
CA ASN A 187 -12.11 7.19 4.22
C ASN A 187 -11.57 8.44 4.93
N VAL A 188 -12.33 9.51 4.90
CA VAL A 188 -11.99 10.80 5.52
C VAL A 188 -13.17 11.38 6.31
N ARG A 189 -12.88 12.15 7.37
CA ARG A 189 -13.87 12.92 8.14
C ARG A 189 -13.36 14.34 8.31
N GLY A 190 -14.13 15.34 7.88
CA GLY A 190 -13.76 16.76 8.01
C GLY A 190 -12.45 17.09 7.28
N CYS A 191 -12.25 16.57 6.07
CA CYS A 191 -11.05 16.83 5.29
C CYS A 191 -10.97 18.30 4.84
N TRP A 192 -9.81 18.92 5.04
CA TRP A 192 -9.56 20.32 4.65
C TRP A 192 -9.07 20.46 3.21
N ASN A 193 -9.06 19.39 2.45
CA ASN A 193 -8.62 19.36 1.04
C ASN A 193 -7.17 19.83 0.80
N LEU A 194 -6.29 19.60 1.76
CA LEU A 194 -4.88 20.05 1.67
C LEU A 194 -4.05 19.33 0.59
N GLY A 195 -4.44 18.13 0.16
CA GLY A 195 -3.71 17.35 -0.85
C GLY A 195 -2.51 16.55 -0.34
N TYR A 196 -2.00 16.81 0.85
CA TYR A 196 -0.76 16.25 1.40
C TYR A 196 -0.92 14.91 2.11
N CYS A 197 -1.87 14.07 1.68
CA CYS A 197 -2.14 12.78 2.33
C CYS A 197 -0.91 11.87 2.44
N GLY A 198 -0.02 11.91 1.43
CA GLY A 198 1.21 11.12 1.41
C GLY A 198 2.28 11.54 2.45
N MET A 199 2.10 12.70 3.08
CA MET A 199 3.04 13.23 4.09
C MET A 199 2.50 13.09 5.52
N GLY A 200 1.49 12.24 5.73
CA GLY A 200 0.69 12.21 6.95
C GLY A 200 -0.43 13.26 6.93
N CYS A 201 -1.45 13.04 7.75
CA CYS A 201 -2.61 13.93 7.79
C CYS A 201 -2.54 14.85 9.01
N ALA A 202 -2.08 16.08 8.82
CA ALA A 202 -1.91 17.07 9.90
C ALA A 202 -3.22 17.45 10.60
N THR A 203 -4.37 17.17 9.98
CA THR A 203 -5.70 17.49 10.53
C THR A 203 -6.43 16.29 11.14
N ASN A 204 -5.81 15.09 11.15
CA ASN A 204 -6.45 13.83 11.56
C ASN A 204 -7.74 13.48 10.78
N ALA A 205 -7.99 14.14 9.65
CA ALA A 205 -9.17 13.89 8.82
C ALA A 205 -9.12 12.50 8.16
N LYS A 206 -7.93 12.04 7.75
CA LYS A 206 -7.72 10.69 7.20
C LYS A 206 -7.95 9.64 8.27
N GLN A 207 -8.90 8.73 8.01
CA GLN A 207 -9.27 7.66 8.93
C GLN A 207 -8.34 6.45 8.75
N SER A 208 -7.05 6.68 8.97
CA SER A 208 -6.00 5.65 8.97
C SER A 208 -6.03 4.80 10.24
N MET A 209 -5.29 3.71 10.26
CA MET A 209 -5.13 2.90 11.48
C MET A 209 -4.55 3.72 12.63
N LEU A 210 -3.71 4.72 12.32
CA LEU A 210 -3.12 5.65 13.29
C LEU A 210 -4.17 6.38 14.15
N VAL A 211 -5.32 6.75 13.58
CA VAL A 211 -6.33 7.56 14.27
C VAL A 211 -7.63 6.78 14.57
N THR A 212 -7.72 5.53 14.12
CA THR A 212 -8.94 4.71 14.30
C THR A 212 -8.70 3.48 15.15
N THR A 213 -8.15 2.44 14.56
CA THR A 213 -8.12 1.10 15.17
C THR A 213 -7.04 0.93 16.22
N ILE A 214 -5.86 1.53 16.03
CA ILE A 214 -4.78 1.43 17.01
C ILE A 214 -5.15 2.15 18.31
N PRO A 215 -5.63 3.42 18.30
CA PRO A 215 -6.21 4.05 19.48
C PRO A 215 -7.25 3.18 20.19
N ALA A 216 -8.20 2.61 19.44
CA ALA A 216 -9.25 1.77 20.00
C ALA A 216 -8.71 0.46 20.65
N ALA A 217 -7.63 -0.11 20.11
CA ALA A 217 -6.95 -1.24 20.73
C ALA A 217 -6.23 -0.84 22.04
N LEU A 218 -5.55 0.31 22.03
CA LEU A 218 -4.86 0.85 23.21
C LEU A 218 -5.82 1.22 24.34
N ASP A 219 -6.99 1.78 24.02
CA ASP A 219 -8.07 2.02 25.00
C ASP A 219 -8.55 0.73 25.70
N ARG A 220 -8.38 -0.42 25.04
CA ARG A 220 -8.71 -1.75 25.57
C ARG A 220 -7.52 -2.44 26.22
N GLY A 221 -6.42 -1.72 26.46
CA GLY A 221 -5.25 -2.21 27.18
C GLY A 221 -4.20 -2.90 26.31
N ALA A 222 -4.31 -2.90 25.00
CA ALA A 222 -3.23 -3.34 24.12
C ALA A 222 -1.94 -2.54 24.39
N ARG A 223 -0.80 -3.15 24.09
CA ARG A 223 0.52 -2.49 24.17
C ARG A 223 1.06 -2.28 22.77
N LEU A 224 1.61 -1.12 22.49
CA LEU A 224 2.32 -0.80 21.23
C LEU A 224 3.82 -0.70 21.49
N LEU A 225 4.61 -1.40 20.68
CA LEU A 225 6.07 -1.27 20.62
C LEU A 225 6.43 -0.60 19.29
N THR A 226 7.07 0.57 19.34
CA THR A 226 7.52 1.31 18.15
C THR A 226 9.03 1.25 18.03
N ARG A 227 9.60 1.53 16.85
CA ARG A 227 11.01 1.33 16.54
C ARG A 227 11.49 -0.06 16.96
N MET A 228 10.67 -1.06 16.65
CA MET A 228 10.89 -2.44 17.07
C MET A 228 10.82 -3.35 15.84
N ARG A 229 11.97 -3.77 15.33
CA ARG A 229 12.08 -4.64 14.16
C ARG A 229 11.97 -6.09 14.57
N VAL A 230 11.10 -6.85 13.93
CA VAL A 230 11.08 -8.31 14.07
C VAL A 230 12.35 -8.87 13.44
N ALA A 231 13.14 -9.56 14.26
CA ALA A 231 14.39 -10.20 13.84
C ALA A 231 14.18 -11.66 13.44
N ALA A 232 13.37 -12.40 14.22
CA ALA A 232 13.07 -13.80 13.94
C ALA A 232 11.78 -14.27 14.63
N LEU A 233 11.16 -15.29 14.05
CA LEU A 233 10.20 -16.17 14.71
C LEU A 233 10.96 -17.44 15.10
N ASN A 234 10.97 -17.77 16.39
CA ASN A 234 11.58 -18.99 16.88
C ASN A 234 10.52 -20.10 16.91
N PHE A 235 10.76 -21.15 16.16
CA PHE A 235 9.86 -22.31 16.10
C PHE A 235 10.26 -23.37 17.12
N ASN A 236 9.30 -24.20 17.52
CA ASN A 236 9.56 -25.42 18.27
C ASN A 236 10.35 -26.43 17.41
N PRO A 237 10.91 -27.49 18.00
CA PRO A 237 11.69 -28.47 17.24
C PRO A 237 10.93 -29.16 16.11
N ALA A 238 9.59 -29.26 16.20
CA ALA A 238 8.75 -29.83 15.15
C ALA A 238 8.51 -28.85 13.98
N GLY A 239 8.79 -27.54 14.17
CA GLY A 239 8.56 -26.51 13.18
C GLY A 239 7.09 -26.10 13.03
N ASP A 240 6.17 -26.67 13.80
CA ASP A 240 4.72 -26.49 13.65
C ASP A 240 4.11 -25.40 14.54
N ARG A 241 4.96 -24.74 15.36
CA ARG A 241 4.52 -23.71 16.30
C ARG A 241 5.59 -22.64 16.54
N VAL A 242 5.23 -21.38 16.54
CA VAL A 242 6.07 -20.27 17.01
C VAL A 242 6.08 -20.28 18.52
N GLU A 243 7.26 -20.42 19.15
CA GLU A 243 7.46 -20.36 20.60
C GLU A 243 7.70 -18.94 21.11
N SER A 244 8.43 -18.14 20.33
CA SER A 244 8.69 -16.73 20.65
C SER A 244 8.99 -15.91 19.40
N VAL A 245 8.79 -14.60 19.52
CA VAL A 245 9.18 -13.59 18.54
C VAL A 245 10.35 -12.80 19.12
N GLU A 246 11.45 -12.76 18.39
CA GLU A 246 12.61 -11.92 18.74
C GLU A 246 12.51 -10.59 17.99
N CYS A 247 12.53 -9.52 18.76
CA CYS A 247 12.52 -8.17 18.24
C CYS A 247 13.79 -7.42 18.58
N GLN A 248 14.29 -6.60 17.66
CA GLN A 248 15.44 -5.75 17.81
C GLN A 248 14.99 -4.31 17.95
N ALA A 249 15.33 -3.66 19.06
CA ALA A 249 15.07 -2.25 19.25
C ALA A 249 15.97 -1.39 18.35
N LEU A 250 15.40 -0.36 17.75
CA LEU A 250 16.12 0.56 16.88
C LEU A 250 16.44 1.86 17.61
N ALA A 251 17.53 2.49 17.25
CA ALA A 251 17.95 3.80 17.74
C ALA A 251 16.97 4.91 17.28
N ALA A 252 17.19 6.12 17.73
CA ALA A 252 16.33 7.27 17.41
C ALA A 252 16.23 7.56 15.90
N ASP A 253 17.28 7.20 15.12
CA ASP A 253 17.26 7.30 13.66
C ASP A 253 16.30 6.28 13.01
N GLY A 254 15.80 5.31 13.77
CA GLY A 254 14.92 4.24 13.29
C GLY A 254 15.57 3.25 12.33
N LEU A 255 16.88 3.31 12.10
CA LEU A 255 17.61 2.51 11.13
C LEU A 255 18.54 1.50 11.78
N ARG A 256 19.38 1.96 12.71
CA ARG A 256 20.40 1.15 13.39
C ARG A 256 19.82 0.50 14.65
N PRO A 257 20.22 -0.75 14.95
CA PRO A 257 19.94 -1.33 16.26
C PRO A 257 20.54 -0.49 17.38
N ASN A 258 19.80 -0.36 18.51
CA ASN A 258 20.36 0.26 19.71
C ASN A 258 21.06 -0.75 20.66
N GLY A 259 21.17 -2.01 20.23
CA GLY A 259 21.77 -3.10 21.00
C GLY A 259 20.81 -3.79 21.98
N ARG A 260 19.54 -3.39 22.06
CA ARG A 260 18.53 -4.00 22.95
C ARG A 260 17.58 -4.91 22.18
N ARG A 261 17.08 -5.93 22.89
CA ARG A 261 16.16 -6.94 22.35
C ARG A 261 14.92 -7.05 23.21
N VAL A 262 13.82 -7.39 22.55
CA VAL A 262 12.56 -7.75 23.22
C VAL A 262 12.14 -9.12 22.72
N ARG A 263 12.04 -10.07 23.63
CA ARG A 263 11.49 -11.39 23.38
C ARG A 263 10.01 -11.39 23.76
N ILE A 264 9.14 -11.82 22.83
CA ILE A 264 7.71 -11.89 23.05
C ILE A 264 7.26 -13.34 22.94
N VAL A 265 6.63 -13.84 24.00
CA VAL A 265 5.98 -15.15 24.02
C VAL A 265 4.47 -14.94 23.94
N ALA A 266 3.84 -15.51 22.92
CA ALA A 266 2.41 -15.37 22.72
C ALA A 266 1.75 -16.71 22.34
N ARG A 267 0.48 -16.87 22.72
CA ARG A 267 -0.30 -18.05 22.31
C ARG A 267 -0.55 -18.09 20.81
N GLN A 268 -0.71 -16.90 20.19
CA GLN A 268 -0.93 -16.73 18.75
C GLN A 268 -0.07 -15.59 18.22
N VAL A 269 0.36 -15.72 16.97
CA VAL A 269 1.10 -14.71 16.21
C VAL A 269 0.28 -14.28 15.00
N VAL A 270 0.05 -12.99 14.85
CA VAL A 270 -0.56 -12.41 13.65
C VAL A 270 0.52 -11.63 12.90
N LEU A 271 0.84 -12.06 11.69
CA LEU A 271 1.84 -11.42 10.85
C LEU A 271 1.16 -10.45 9.87
N SER A 272 1.52 -9.18 9.95
CA SER A 272 0.91 -8.07 9.22
C SER A 272 1.96 -7.05 8.74
N ALA A 273 3.15 -7.55 8.33
CA ALA A 273 4.28 -6.70 7.94
C ALA A 273 4.22 -6.23 6.48
N GLY A 274 3.10 -6.48 5.78
CA GLY A 274 2.88 -6.14 4.37
C GLY A 274 3.50 -7.14 3.40
N ALA A 275 3.13 -7.04 2.12
CA ALA A 275 3.41 -8.07 1.12
C ALA A 275 4.89 -8.27 0.74
N ILE A 276 5.80 -7.42 1.21
CA ILE A 276 7.25 -7.67 1.15
C ILE A 276 7.76 -8.08 2.54
N GLY A 277 7.29 -7.42 3.60
CA GLY A 277 7.77 -7.68 4.96
C GLY A 277 7.32 -9.02 5.50
N THR A 278 6.06 -9.42 5.28
CA THR A 278 5.51 -10.71 5.76
C THR A 278 6.26 -11.90 5.20
N PRO A 279 6.39 -12.09 3.88
CA PRO A 279 7.24 -13.19 3.37
C PRO A 279 8.70 -13.01 3.78
N GLY A 280 9.21 -11.80 3.89
CA GLY A 280 10.57 -11.53 4.35
C GLY A 280 10.83 -12.03 5.78
N VAL A 281 9.91 -11.79 6.72
CA VAL A 281 10.02 -12.32 8.10
C VAL A 281 9.96 -13.84 8.12
N LEU A 282 9.05 -14.45 7.35
CA LEU A 282 8.92 -15.91 7.26
C LEU A 282 10.18 -16.56 6.67
N LEU A 283 10.72 -16.01 5.59
CA LEU A 283 11.96 -16.48 4.96
C LEU A 283 13.17 -16.33 5.90
N ALA A 284 13.32 -15.18 6.56
CA ALA A 284 14.42 -14.93 7.50
C ALA A 284 14.34 -15.83 8.75
N SER A 285 13.15 -16.29 9.09
CA SER A 285 12.90 -17.20 10.22
C SER A 285 12.92 -18.66 9.82
N HIS A 286 13.21 -19.00 8.56
CA HIS A 286 13.16 -20.37 8.05
C HIS A 286 11.83 -21.07 8.31
N ALA A 287 10.72 -20.34 8.13
CA ALA A 287 9.38 -20.89 8.28
C ALA A 287 9.17 -22.09 7.34
N PRO A 288 8.42 -23.13 7.76
CA PRO A 288 8.16 -24.29 6.92
C PRO A 288 7.48 -23.89 5.61
N ASP A 289 8.07 -24.28 4.49
CA ASP A 289 7.55 -24.08 3.13
C ASP A 289 7.90 -25.31 2.26
N PRO A 290 7.25 -26.45 2.51
CA PRO A 290 7.61 -27.72 1.86
C PRO A 290 7.38 -27.71 0.34
N TYR A 291 6.60 -26.77 -0.16
CA TYR A 291 6.27 -26.68 -1.59
C TYR A 291 6.91 -25.47 -2.30
N GLY A 292 7.67 -24.65 -1.59
CA GLY A 292 8.38 -23.51 -2.14
C GLY A 292 7.46 -22.44 -2.71
N VAL A 293 6.31 -22.19 -2.05
CA VAL A 293 5.31 -21.19 -2.48
C VAL A 293 5.48 -19.83 -1.77
N LEU A 294 6.22 -19.80 -0.66
CA LEU A 294 6.48 -18.59 0.10
C LEU A 294 7.30 -17.57 -0.71
N GLY A 295 6.89 -16.33 -0.68
CA GLY A 295 7.51 -15.23 -1.42
C GLY A 295 7.09 -15.15 -2.88
N ARG A 296 6.55 -16.19 -3.46
CA ARG A 296 6.11 -16.22 -4.88
C ARG A 296 4.78 -15.50 -5.06
N ARG A 297 4.47 -15.20 -6.32
CA ARG A 297 3.22 -14.54 -6.72
C ARG A 297 3.01 -13.23 -5.93
N THR A 298 4.03 -12.37 -5.95
CA THR A 298 3.95 -11.01 -5.40
C THR A 298 3.62 -10.05 -6.52
N PHE A 299 2.54 -9.29 -6.37
CA PHE A 299 1.96 -8.42 -7.40
C PHE A 299 2.06 -6.95 -6.98
N LEU A 300 2.06 -6.06 -7.96
CA LEU A 300 2.39 -4.66 -7.73
C LEU A 300 1.33 -3.65 -8.22
N HIS A 301 0.41 -4.02 -9.11
CA HIS A 301 -0.21 -3.04 -10.00
C HIS A 301 0.89 -2.13 -10.59
N PRO A 302 1.71 -2.60 -11.55
CA PRO A 302 2.71 -1.75 -12.18
C PRO A 302 2.05 -0.49 -12.74
N VAL A 303 2.62 0.68 -12.44
CA VAL A 303 2.00 1.98 -12.77
C VAL A 303 2.84 2.71 -13.80
N ALA A 304 2.20 3.05 -14.93
CA ALA A 304 2.72 3.99 -15.91
C ALA A 304 2.28 5.42 -15.58
N LEU A 305 3.11 6.40 -15.93
CA LEU A 305 2.85 7.83 -15.76
C LEU A 305 2.89 8.56 -17.11
N SER A 306 1.99 9.54 -17.29
CA SER A 306 1.99 10.47 -18.41
C SER A 306 1.81 11.89 -17.90
N GLY A 307 2.72 12.79 -18.27
CA GLY A 307 2.62 14.22 -18.01
C GLY A 307 2.01 14.95 -19.21
N ALA A 308 1.36 16.07 -18.96
CA ALA A 308 0.84 16.96 -20.00
C ALA A 308 0.95 18.42 -19.58
N ARG A 309 1.23 19.30 -20.54
CA ARG A 309 1.33 20.74 -20.31
C ARG A 309 0.08 21.45 -20.82
N PHE A 310 -0.45 22.34 -20.01
CA PHE A 310 -1.63 23.14 -20.32
C PHE A 310 -1.30 24.64 -20.43
N ALA A 311 -2.18 25.38 -21.10
CA ALA A 311 -2.08 26.85 -21.18
C ALA A 311 -2.42 27.52 -19.85
N GLU A 312 -3.51 27.01 -19.23
CA GLU A 312 -3.98 27.43 -17.93
C GLU A 312 -3.18 26.76 -16.82
N PRO A 313 -3.05 27.39 -15.64
CA PRO A 313 -2.52 26.74 -14.48
C PRO A 313 -3.37 25.54 -14.05
N ILE A 314 -2.74 24.41 -13.79
CA ILE A 314 -3.36 23.18 -13.27
C ILE A 314 -3.13 23.06 -11.76
N GLU A 315 -1.98 23.57 -11.27
CA GLU A 315 -1.61 23.55 -9.84
C GLU A 315 -1.87 22.17 -9.22
N ALA A 316 -1.40 21.13 -9.89
CA ALA A 316 -1.71 19.73 -9.61
C ALA A 316 -1.19 19.24 -8.23
N PHE A 317 -0.45 20.08 -7.52
CA PHE A 317 -0.01 19.91 -6.13
C PHE A 317 -1.06 20.38 -5.11
N ASP A 318 -2.09 21.12 -5.52
CA ASP A 318 -3.14 21.63 -4.63
C ASP A 318 -4.37 20.72 -4.63
N GLY A 319 -5.00 20.60 -3.45
CA GLY A 319 -6.20 19.81 -3.25
C GLY A 319 -6.00 18.29 -3.30
N ALA A 320 -7.06 17.55 -2.99
CA ALA A 320 -7.01 16.10 -2.89
C ALA A 320 -6.77 15.44 -4.26
N PRO A 321 -5.72 14.62 -4.40
CA PRO A 321 -5.53 13.78 -5.58
C PRO A 321 -6.48 12.58 -5.57
N GLN A 322 -6.54 11.82 -6.67
CA GLN A 322 -7.31 10.58 -6.79
C GLN A 322 -8.78 10.77 -6.36
N THR A 323 -9.46 11.78 -6.91
CA THR A 323 -10.90 12.00 -6.68
C THR A 323 -11.74 11.55 -7.85
N VAL A 324 -11.13 11.36 -9.04
CA VAL A 324 -11.74 10.84 -10.26
C VAL A 324 -10.93 9.64 -10.74
N TYR A 325 -11.61 8.63 -11.28
CA TYR A 325 -11.00 7.45 -11.89
C TYR A 325 -11.76 6.99 -13.12
N SER A 326 -11.12 6.14 -13.94
CA SER A 326 -11.78 5.33 -14.96
C SER A 326 -11.25 3.90 -14.87
N ASP A 327 -12.15 2.93 -14.75
CA ASP A 327 -11.86 1.49 -14.82
C ASP A 327 -12.34 0.87 -16.15
N HIS A 328 -12.74 1.70 -17.11
CA HIS A 328 -13.22 1.27 -18.41
C HIS A 328 -12.28 0.25 -19.08
N PHE A 329 -10.97 0.49 -19.00
CA PHE A 329 -9.96 -0.35 -19.64
C PHE A 329 -9.62 -1.63 -18.84
N MET A 330 -10.23 -1.82 -17.68
CA MET A 330 -10.16 -3.07 -16.93
C MET A 330 -11.06 -4.16 -17.49
N HIS A 331 -12.09 -3.77 -18.24
CA HIS A 331 -13.21 -4.63 -18.66
C HIS A 331 -13.30 -4.79 -20.18
N GLY A 332 -12.27 -4.42 -20.92
CA GLY A 332 -12.25 -4.46 -22.39
C GLY A 332 -12.11 -5.85 -23.01
N GLY A 333 -12.00 -6.92 -22.21
CA GLY A 333 -11.83 -8.30 -22.67
C GLY A 333 -11.97 -9.32 -21.54
N PRO A 334 -11.66 -10.61 -21.81
CA PRO A 334 -11.61 -11.66 -20.78
C PRO A 334 -10.65 -11.28 -19.66
N ILE A 335 -10.93 -11.75 -18.44
CA ILE A 335 -10.13 -11.40 -17.25
C ILE A 335 -8.69 -11.90 -17.35
N ASP A 336 -8.47 -13.01 -18.02
CA ASP A 336 -7.19 -13.69 -18.31
C ASP A 336 -6.57 -13.30 -19.66
N GLY A 337 -7.21 -12.38 -20.39
CA GLY A 337 -6.70 -11.83 -21.64
C GLY A 337 -5.62 -10.77 -21.43
N ALA A 338 -5.49 -9.86 -22.40
CA ALA A 338 -4.58 -8.73 -22.31
C ALA A 338 -4.82 -7.93 -21.01
N LEU A 339 -3.72 -7.60 -20.30
CA LEU A 339 -3.84 -6.95 -18.99
C LEU A 339 -4.58 -5.62 -19.10
N GLY A 340 -5.67 -5.48 -18.35
CA GLY A 340 -6.39 -4.22 -18.21
C GLY A 340 -5.68 -3.25 -17.28
N TYR A 341 -6.11 -1.99 -17.29
CA TYR A 341 -5.58 -0.96 -16.41
C TYR A 341 -6.67 0.04 -16.00
N LYS A 342 -6.48 0.64 -14.84
CA LYS A 342 -7.32 1.68 -14.26
C LYS A 342 -6.59 3.01 -14.32
N LEU A 343 -7.30 4.09 -14.68
CA LEU A 343 -6.74 5.43 -14.70
C LEU A 343 -7.12 6.20 -13.43
N GLU A 344 -6.14 6.88 -12.85
CA GLU A 344 -6.29 7.80 -11.73
C GLU A 344 -5.34 9.00 -11.89
N VAL A 345 -5.42 9.95 -10.98
CA VAL A 345 -4.66 11.20 -11.03
C VAL A 345 -3.85 11.35 -9.73
N PRO A 346 -2.51 11.22 -9.77
CA PRO A 346 -1.66 11.29 -8.59
C PRO A 346 -1.50 12.72 -8.05
N PRO A 347 -0.97 12.90 -6.83
CA PRO A 347 -0.47 14.20 -6.40
C PRO A 347 0.78 14.59 -7.23
N VAL A 348 0.93 15.87 -7.51
CA VAL A 348 2.07 16.40 -8.29
C VAL A 348 2.92 17.31 -7.39
N HIS A 349 3.39 16.75 -6.27
CA HIS A 349 4.25 17.49 -5.34
C HIS A 349 5.67 17.65 -5.91
N PRO A 350 6.36 18.76 -5.64
CA PRO A 350 7.62 19.09 -6.30
C PRO A 350 8.73 18.05 -6.17
N LEU A 351 9.01 17.54 -4.96
CA LEU A 351 10.10 16.57 -4.77
C LEU A 351 9.74 15.20 -5.40
N LEU A 352 8.49 14.76 -5.26
CA LEU A 352 8.01 13.55 -5.91
C LEU A 352 8.18 13.65 -7.43
N MET A 353 7.74 14.75 -8.02
CA MET A 353 7.83 14.95 -9.47
C MET A 353 9.27 15.09 -9.95
N ALA A 354 10.12 15.81 -9.22
CA ALA A 354 11.54 15.90 -9.54
C ALA A 354 12.24 14.54 -9.57
N SER A 355 11.77 13.57 -8.77
CA SER A 355 12.31 12.21 -8.77
C SER A 355 11.70 11.29 -9.83
N MET A 356 10.51 11.60 -10.33
CA MET A 356 9.75 10.76 -11.27
C MET A 356 9.85 11.21 -12.72
N LEU A 357 9.85 12.52 -12.98
CA LEU A 357 9.96 13.05 -14.33
C LEU A 357 11.35 12.78 -14.90
N SER A 358 11.37 12.40 -16.18
CA SER A 358 12.61 12.04 -16.90
C SER A 358 13.48 13.25 -17.21
N GLY A 359 14.76 13.00 -17.48
CA GLY A 359 15.73 14.01 -17.86
C GLY A 359 16.58 14.55 -16.70
N PHE A 360 17.52 15.42 -17.02
CA PHE A 360 18.46 16.04 -16.07
C PHE A 360 18.91 17.42 -16.54
N GLY A 361 19.56 18.19 -15.65
CA GLY A 361 20.14 19.50 -15.97
C GLY A 361 19.09 20.56 -16.34
N ALA A 362 19.42 21.45 -17.26
CA ALA A 362 18.60 22.61 -17.63
C ALA A 362 17.21 22.25 -18.17
N PRO A 363 17.03 21.23 -19.04
CA PRO A 363 15.69 20.81 -19.49
C PRO A 363 14.79 20.34 -18.36
N HIS A 364 15.34 19.53 -17.42
CA HIS A 364 14.59 19.08 -16.26
C HIS A 364 14.25 20.24 -15.30
N ALA A 365 15.18 21.14 -15.06
CA ALA A 365 14.92 22.35 -14.27
C ALA A 365 13.81 23.23 -14.88
N ALA A 366 13.81 23.40 -16.21
CA ALA A 366 12.75 24.12 -16.92
C ALA A 366 11.38 23.44 -16.77
N LEU A 367 11.34 22.11 -16.86
CA LEU A 367 10.12 21.33 -16.62
C LEU A 367 9.59 21.52 -15.20
N MET A 368 10.47 21.48 -14.20
CA MET A 368 10.11 21.70 -12.80
C MET A 368 9.69 23.15 -12.51
N HIS A 369 10.24 24.10 -13.23
CA HIS A 369 9.85 25.51 -13.11
C HIS A 369 8.41 25.74 -13.64
N ASP A 370 7.99 24.94 -14.60
CA ASP A 370 6.64 24.97 -15.19
C ASP A 370 5.64 24.02 -14.50
N LEU A 371 6.00 23.46 -13.35
CA LEU A 371 5.16 22.55 -12.57
C LEU A 371 3.71 23.03 -12.36
N PRO A 372 3.42 24.35 -12.15
CA PRO A 372 2.05 24.83 -12.07
C PRO A 372 1.18 24.55 -13.30
N HIS A 373 1.77 24.37 -14.48
CA HIS A 373 1.06 24.07 -15.73
C HIS A 373 1.05 22.57 -16.08
N LEU A 374 1.69 21.74 -15.25
CA LEU A 374 1.78 20.31 -15.49
C LEU A 374 0.61 19.54 -14.87
N GLN A 375 0.01 18.70 -15.68
CA GLN A 375 -0.91 17.65 -15.29
C GLN A 375 -0.18 16.32 -15.30
N VAL A 376 -0.48 15.42 -14.38
CA VAL A 376 0.01 14.03 -14.44
C VAL A 376 -1.16 13.06 -14.28
N MET A 377 -1.17 12.03 -15.10
CA MET A 377 -2.10 10.91 -15.05
C MET A 377 -1.33 9.62 -14.81
N LEU A 378 -1.96 8.65 -14.16
CA LEU A 378 -1.39 7.33 -13.94
C LEU A 378 -2.33 6.22 -14.39
N ALA A 379 -1.74 5.11 -14.80
CA ALA A 379 -2.44 3.88 -15.13
C ALA A 379 -1.93 2.73 -14.27
N LEU A 380 -2.83 2.09 -13.51
CA LEU A 380 -2.54 0.93 -12.68
C LEU A 380 -2.88 -0.34 -13.44
N VAL A 381 -1.87 -1.12 -13.83
CA VAL A 381 -2.05 -2.37 -14.58
C VAL A 381 -2.53 -3.48 -13.65
N ARG A 382 -3.56 -4.23 -14.07
CA ARG A 382 -4.08 -5.40 -13.34
C ARG A 382 -3.23 -6.63 -13.63
N ASP A 383 -2.20 -6.87 -12.85
CA ASP A 383 -1.31 -8.02 -12.95
C ASP A 383 -1.85 -9.27 -12.21
N GLY A 384 -1.42 -10.45 -12.60
CA GLY A 384 -1.71 -11.72 -11.91
C GLY A 384 -2.87 -12.54 -12.45
N PHE A 385 -3.52 -12.13 -13.54
CA PHE A 385 -4.66 -12.85 -14.14
C PHE A 385 -4.28 -13.55 -15.45
N HIS A 386 -3.39 -12.99 -16.24
CA HIS A 386 -2.89 -13.65 -17.46
C HIS A 386 -1.90 -14.77 -17.10
N PRO A 387 -1.85 -15.90 -17.85
CA PRO A 387 -0.90 -17.01 -17.60
C PRO A 387 0.55 -16.57 -17.48
N ASP A 388 0.99 -15.60 -18.27
CA ASP A 388 2.35 -15.07 -18.23
C ASP A 388 2.56 -13.97 -17.19
N SER A 389 1.50 -13.48 -16.54
CA SER A 389 1.58 -12.49 -15.45
C SER A 389 1.67 -13.19 -14.09
N GLN A 390 2.79 -13.87 -13.83
CA GLN A 390 3.00 -14.64 -12.61
C GLN A 390 3.41 -13.80 -11.40
N GLY A 391 3.57 -12.47 -11.56
CA GLY A 391 4.09 -11.58 -10.53
C GLY A 391 5.58 -11.80 -10.26
N GLY A 392 6.05 -11.25 -9.16
CA GLY A 392 7.42 -11.38 -8.70
C GLY A 392 7.59 -12.38 -7.56
N SER A 393 8.79 -12.42 -7.02
CA SER A 393 9.14 -13.21 -5.83
C SER A 393 9.88 -12.35 -4.80
N VAL A 394 9.48 -12.46 -3.54
CA VAL A 394 10.23 -11.90 -2.41
C VAL A 394 11.29 -12.89 -1.99
N GLY A 395 12.53 -12.43 -1.94
CA GLY A 395 13.67 -13.16 -1.40
C GLY A 395 14.40 -12.29 -0.38
N LEU A 396 15.53 -12.79 0.14
CA LEU A 396 16.42 -12.04 1.01
C LEU A 396 17.66 -11.60 0.24
N ASN A 397 18.13 -10.38 0.50
CA ASN A 397 19.43 -9.94 0.04
C ASN A 397 20.56 -10.48 0.95
N ARG A 398 21.82 -10.11 0.67
CA ARG A 398 23.00 -10.56 1.44
C ARG A 398 22.97 -10.13 2.91
N ASP A 399 22.25 -9.06 3.23
CA ASP A 399 22.09 -8.53 4.59
C ASP A 399 20.88 -9.11 5.32
N GLY A 400 20.20 -10.13 4.73
CA GLY A 400 18.99 -10.74 5.28
C GLY A 400 17.74 -9.87 5.19
N ARG A 401 17.76 -8.78 4.40
CA ARG A 401 16.60 -7.90 4.20
C ARG A 401 15.75 -8.37 3.02
N PRO A 402 14.43 -8.25 3.10
CA PRO A 402 13.56 -8.65 2.00
C PRO A 402 13.74 -7.73 0.79
N VAL A 403 13.79 -8.34 -0.38
CA VAL A 403 13.84 -7.68 -1.69
C VAL A 403 12.90 -8.38 -2.63
N LEU A 404 12.15 -7.60 -3.42
CA LEU A 404 11.25 -8.11 -4.45
C LEU A 404 11.99 -8.17 -5.79
N ASP A 405 12.00 -9.35 -6.39
CA ASP A 405 12.36 -9.56 -7.78
C ASP A 405 11.06 -9.61 -8.60
N TYR A 406 10.86 -8.66 -9.51
CA TYR A 406 9.64 -8.56 -10.31
C TYR A 406 9.99 -8.31 -11.78
N PRO A 407 9.93 -9.33 -12.63
CA PRO A 407 10.22 -9.20 -14.04
C PRO A 407 9.08 -8.45 -14.76
N LEU A 408 9.40 -7.34 -15.42
CA LEU A 408 8.53 -6.71 -16.40
C LEU A 408 8.61 -7.51 -17.70
N ASN A 409 7.66 -8.38 -17.93
CA ASN A 409 7.57 -9.20 -19.13
C ASN A 409 6.70 -8.56 -20.22
N ASP A 410 6.62 -9.19 -21.38
CA ASP A 410 5.96 -8.63 -22.57
C ASP A 410 4.50 -8.27 -22.34
N VAL A 411 3.74 -9.08 -21.56
CA VAL A 411 2.32 -8.78 -21.30
C VAL A 411 2.14 -7.56 -20.39
N VAL A 412 3.07 -7.32 -19.48
CA VAL A 412 3.08 -6.12 -18.64
C VAL A 412 3.52 -4.91 -19.47
N TRP A 413 4.55 -5.05 -20.30
CA TRP A 413 5.00 -3.98 -21.19
C TRP A 413 3.92 -3.57 -22.20
N ASP A 414 3.20 -4.53 -22.79
CA ASP A 414 2.07 -4.23 -23.67
C ASP A 414 1.00 -3.37 -22.95
N ALA A 415 0.64 -3.74 -21.73
CA ALA A 415 -0.34 -2.98 -20.95
C ALA A 415 0.15 -1.56 -20.61
N LEU A 416 1.43 -1.40 -20.25
CA LEU A 416 2.03 -0.09 -20.01
C LEU A 416 2.02 0.77 -21.28
N ALA A 417 2.41 0.22 -22.44
CA ALA A 417 2.42 0.92 -23.71
C ALA A 417 1.00 1.36 -24.15
N ARG A 418 0.01 0.46 -24.04
CA ARG A 418 -1.40 0.81 -24.32
C ARG A 418 -1.91 1.89 -23.38
N SER A 419 -1.52 1.84 -22.12
CA SER A 419 -1.94 2.85 -21.14
C SER A 419 -1.34 4.23 -21.42
N TRP A 420 -0.07 4.31 -21.88
CA TRP A 420 0.52 5.58 -22.32
C TRP A 420 -0.24 6.19 -23.50
N LEU A 421 -0.61 5.37 -24.49
CA LEU A 421 -1.43 5.84 -25.62
C LEU A 421 -2.76 6.39 -25.12
N THR A 422 -3.47 5.65 -24.28
CA THR A 422 -4.76 6.10 -23.73
C THR A 422 -4.64 7.38 -22.92
N MET A 423 -3.64 7.50 -22.05
CA MET A 423 -3.43 8.70 -21.24
C MET A 423 -3.12 9.91 -22.12
N ALA A 424 -2.25 9.75 -23.13
CA ALA A 424 -1.92 10.83 -24.08
C ALA A 424 -3.16 11.30 -24.88
N GLU A 425 -3.99 10.36 -25.35
CA GLU A 425 -5.23 10.68 -26.06
C GLU A 425 -6.20 11.49 -25.20
N ILE A 426 -6.43 11.04 -23.95
CA ILE A 426 -7.28 11.74 -22.97
C ILE A 426 -6.73 13.14 -22.67
N GLN A 427 -5.41 13.27 -22.51
CA GLN A 427 -4.76 14.56 -22.23
C GLN A 427 -4.93 15.54 -23.38
N PHE A 428 -4.74 15.11 -24.64
CA PHE A 428 -5.00 15.97 -25.81
C PHE A 428 -6.49 16.29 -25.97
N ALA A 429 -7.38 15.33 -25.76
CA ALA A 429 -8.83 15.56 -25.78
C ALA A 429 -9.28 16.55 -24.67
N ALA A 430 -8.53 16.65 -23.59
CA ALA A 430 -8.73 17.63 -22.53
C ALA A 430 -8.14 19.02 -22.84
N GLY A 431 -7.46 19.21 -23.98
CA GLY A 431 -6.88 20.48 -24.39
C GLY A 431 -5.40 20.67 -24.01
N ALA A 432 -4.66 19.60 -23.77
CA ALA A 432 -3.22 19.70 -23.54
C ALA A 432 -2.49 20.33 -24.74
N ARG A 433 -1.54 21.23 -24.49
CA ARG A 433 -0.64 21.77 -25.52
C ARG A 433 0.37 20.74 -25.99
N SER A 434 0.83 19.91 -25.06
CA SER A 434 1.80 18.86 -25.30
C SER A 434 1.69 17.76 -24.25
N VAL A 435 2.21 16.58 -24.59
CA VAL A 435 2.26 15.40 -23.72
C VAL A 435 3.70 14.94 -23.59
N LEU A 436 4.06 14.52 -22.38
CA LEU A 436 5.35 13.92 -22.01
C LEU A 436 5.11 12.53 -21.41
N THR A 437 5.37 11.48 -22.19
CA THR A 437 5.44 10.10 -21.64
C THR A 437 6.61 10.01 -20.69
N VAL A 438 6.38 9.51 -19.47
CA VAL A 438 7.44 9.44 -18.43
C VAL A 438 8.36 8.26 -18.73
N HIS A 439 9.31 8.50 -19.63
CA HIS A 439 10.28 7.54 -20.15
C HIS A 439 11.57 8.26 -20.56
N GLU A 440 12.74 7.71 -20.27
CA GLU A 440 14.03 8.37 -20.51
C GLU A 440 14.32 8.70 -21.98
N SER A 441 13.80 7.87 -22.90
CA SER A 441 13.93 8.11 -24.35
C SER A 441 12.79 8.96 -24.94
N ALA A 442 11.82 9.38 -24.12
CA ALA A 442 10.72 10.21 -24.60
C ALA A 442 11.10 11.70 -24.57
N HIS A 443 10.43 12.46 -25.44
CA HIS A 443 10.46 13.92 -25.44
C HIS A 443 9.03 14.46 -25.52
N GLU A 444 8.86 15.72 -25.21
CA GLU A 444 7.56 16.40 -25.26
C GLU A 444 7.06 16.52 -26.71
N VAL A 445 5.79 16.18 -26.96
CA VAL A 445 5.17 16.21 -28.29
C VAL A 445 3.86 16.99 -28.27
N GLY A 446 3.62 17.80 -29.33
CA GLY A 446 2.52 18.75 -29.39
C GLY A 446 1.26 18.25 -30.14
N SER A 447 1.16 16.96 -30.45
CA SER A 447 -0.03 16.41 -31.09
C SER A 447 -0.23 14.93 -30.80
N TRP A 448 -1.48 14.47 -30.86
CA TRP A 448 -1.83 13.07 -30.69
C TRP A 448 -1.11 12.14 -31.68
N GLY A 449 -1.08 12.52 -32.97
CA GLY A 449 -0.37 11.71 -33.97
C GLY A 449 1.14 11.60 -33.72
N ALA A 450 1.77 12.65 -33.18
CA ALA A 450 3.18 12.58 -32.77
C ALA A 450 3.37 11.68 -31.52
N ALA A 451 2.47 11.76 -30.54
CA ALA A 451 2.49 10.91 -29.37
C ALA A 451 2.34 9.43 -29.74
N GLN A 452 1.41 9.10 -30.66
CA GLN A 452 1.23 7.73 -31.13
C GLN A 452 2.51 7.14 -31.75
N ARG A 453 3.20 7.90 -32.60
CA ARG A 453 4.46 7.45 -33.20
C ARG A 453 5.55 7.27 -32.16
N LEU A 454 5.76 8.30 -31.33
CA LEU A 454 6.76 8.26 -30.27
C LEU A 454 6.56 7.05 -29.34
N ILE A 455 5.35 6.86 -28.80
CA ILE A 455 5.08 5.81 -27.81
C ILE A 455 5.29 4.41 -28.41
N ARG A 456 4.91 4.20 -29.69
CA ARG A 456 5.12 2.90 -30.36
C ARG A 456 6.59 2.56 -30.58
N ASP A 457 7.44 3.58 -30.70
CA ASP A 457 8.88 3.43 -30.95
C ASP A 457 9.72 3.42 -29.66
N LEU A 458 9.10 3.60 -28.46
CA LEU A 458 9.82 3.57 -27.19
C LEU A 458 10.37 2.18 -26.88
N PRO A 459 11.63 2.07 -26.47
CA PRO A 459 12.19 0.79 -26.04
C PRO A 459 11.57 0.34 -24.70
N LEU A 460 10.87 -0.78 -24.70
CA LEU A 460 10.19 -1.34 -23.52
C LEU A 460 11.20 -2.09 -22.65
N THR A 461 12.00 -1.33 -21.92
CA THR A 461 13.13 -1.85 -21.12
C THR A 461 13.11 -1.29 -19.71
N SER A 462 13.34 -2.16 -18.72
CA SER A 462 13.51 -1.79 -17.32
C SER A 462 14.59 -0.72 -17.15
N GLY A 463 14.29 0.31 -16.36
CA GLY A 463 15.18 1.46 -16.12
C GLY A 463 15.04 2.62 -17.10
N LEU A 464 14.48 2.42 -18.29
CA LEU A 464 14.15 3.52 -19.21
C LEU A 464 12.74 4.07 -18.95
N ALA A 465 11.76 3.20 -18.74
CA ALA A 465 10.43 3.60 -18.27
C ALA A 465 10.45 3.81 -16.75
N ARG A 466 9.82 4.88 -16.28
CA ARG A 466 9.58 5.10 -14.84
C ARG A 466 8.33 4.35 -14.42
N VAL A 467 8.52 3.11 -13.96
CA VAL A 467 7.43 2.31 -13.40
C VAL A 467 7.43 2.44 -11.89
N VAL A 468 6.25 2.64 -11.32
CA VAL A 468 6.09 2.80 -9.86
C VAL A 468 5.03 1.84 -9.33
N SER A 469 4.98 1.64 -8.03
CA SER A 469 3.90 0.92 -7.33
C SER A 469 3.71 1.46 -5.92
N ALA A 470 2.46 1.44 -5.45
CA ALA A 470 2.09 1.63 -4.04
C ALA A 470 1.14 0.51 -3.56
N HIS A 471 0.93 -0.53 -4.36
CA HIS A 471 -0.06 -1.60 -4.15
C HIS A 471 0.60 -2.97 -4.16
N VAL A 472 1.42 -3.26 -3.15
CA VAL A 472 2.09 -4.57 -3.06
C VAL A 472 1.15 -5.60 -2.45
N MET A 473 0.97 -6.73 -3.14
CA MET A 473 0.06 -7.83 -2.78
C MET A 473 0.73 -9.18 -3.04
N GLY A 474 0.25 -10.25 -2.38
CA GLY A 474 0.82 -11.58 -2.56
C GLY A 474 2.11 -11.85 -1.80
N GLY A 475 2.76 -12.97 -2.07
CA GLY A 475 3.98 -13.43 -1.40
C GLY A 475 3.73 -14.35 -0.19
N ALA A 476 2.53 -14.35 0.40
CA ALA A 476 2.06 -15.36 1.34
C ALA A 476 0.60 -15.73 1.00
N ALA A 477 0.37 -16.05 -0.25
CA ALA A 477 -0.96 -16.15 -0.86
C ALA A 477 -1.85 -17.20 -0.19
N MET A 478 -3.16 -16.91 -0.18
CA MET A 478 -4.20 -17.91 0.12
C MET A 478 -4.22 -18.97 -0.97
N GLY A 479 -4.40 -20.23 -0.55
CA GLY A 479 -4.65 -21.36 -1.44
C GLY A 479 -5.71 -22.29 -0.89
N SER A 480 -6.22 -23.19 -1.73
CA SER A 480 -7.16 -24.25 -1.34
C SER A 480 -6.49 -25.32 -0.47
N ASP A 481 -5.19 -25.45 -0.58
CA ASP A 481 -4.37 -26.39 0.16
C ASP A 481 -2.92 -25.85 0.34
N GLU A 482 -2.10 -26.59 1.05
CA GLU A 482 -0.71 -26.25 1.36
C GLU A 482 0.23 -26.23 0.13
N ARG A 483 -0.17 -26.81 -1.00
CA ARG A 483 0.60 -26.83 -2.25
C ARG A 483 0.36 -25.58 -3.08
N SER A 484 -0.83 -25.00 -2.95
CA SER A 484 -1.29 -23.86 -3.72
C SER A 484 -1.13 -22.51 -3.00
N GLY A 485 -0.92 -22.53 -1.68
CA GLY A 485 -0.77 -21.31 -0.89
C GLY A 485 -0.04 -21.49 0.43
N VAL A 486 0.41 -20.39 0.99
CA VAL A 486 1.07 -20.33 2.31
C VAL A 486 0.03 -20.40 3.43
N VAL A 487 -1.14 -19.83 3.19
CA VAL A 487 -2.23 -19.74 4.17
C VAL A 487 -3.55 -20.21 3.58
N ASP A 488 -4.49 -20.57 4.44
CA ASP A 488 -5.87 -20.84 4.05
C ASP A 488 -6.67 -19.54 3.81
N HIS A 489 -7.91 -19.68 3.40
CA HIS A 489 -8.83 -18.56 3.14
C HIS A 489 -9.16 -17.70 4.37
N GLN A 490 -8.75 -18.10 5.57
CA GLN A 490 -8.86 -17.35 6.83
C GLN A 490 -7.51 -16.77 7.28
N GLY A 491 -6.47 -16.88 6.46
CA GLY A 491 -5.13 -16.41 6.74
C GLY A 491 -4.33 -17.33 7.67
N ARG A 492 -4.80 -18.55 8.02
CA ARG A 492 -4.04 -19.48 8.87
C ARG A 492 -2.93 -20.11 8.04
N HIS A 493 -1.74 -20.13 8.60
CA HIS A 493 -0.60 -20.81 7.99
C HIS A 493 -0.83 -22.32 7.97
N TRP A 494 -0.57 -22.97 6.83
CA TRP A 494 -0.86 -24.40 6.69
C TRP A 494 -0.02 -25.28 7.61
N GLN A 495 1.26 -24.95 7.79
CA GLN A 495 2.20 -25.77 8.58
C GLN A 495 2.39 -25.28 10.02
N VAL A 496 2.00 -24.04 10.36
CA VAL A 496 2.27 -23.45 11.68
C VAL A 496 0.96 -23.12 12.39
N ALA A 497 0.61 -23.92 13.37
CA ALA A 497 -0.71 -23.94 14.01
C ALA A 497 -1.11 -22.63 14.71
N ASN A 498 -0.15 -21.86 15.22
CA ASN A 498 -0.41 -20.60 15.92
C ASN A 498 0.01 -19.35 15.14
N LEU A 499 0.07 -19.45 13.81
CA LEU A 499 0.42 -18.34 12.94
C LEU A 499 -0.73 -17.99 12.01
N THR A 500 -1.10 -16.72 11.97
CA THR A 500 -2.10 -16.16 11.04
C THR A 500 -1.48 -14.99 10.30
N VAL A 501 -1.67 -14.91 8.99
CA VAL A 501 -1.28 -13.75 8.17
C VAL A 501 -2.52 -12.89 7.92
N ALA A 502 -2.41 -11.60 8.20
CA ALA A 502 -3.51 -10.66 8.10
C ALA A 502 -3.06 -9.33 7.47
N ASP A 503 -2.70 -9.37 6.18
CA ASP A 503 -2.33 -8.21 5.37
C ASP A 503 -2.49 -8.51 3.87
N GLY A 504 -2.03 -7.62 3.00
CA GLY A 504 -2.13 -7.79 1.54
C GLY A 504 -1.28 -8.92 0.95
N SER A 505 -0.40 -9.55 1.73
CA SER A 505 0.38 -10.70 1.27
C SER A 505 -0.46 -11.94 0.99
N VAL A 506 -1.67 -12.02 1.57
CA VAL A 506 -2.56 -13.17 1.38
C VAL A 506 -3.26 -13.22 0.03
N PHE A 507 -3.21 -12.17 -0.78
CA PHE A 507 -3.92 -12.14 -2.06
C PHE A 507 -3.20 -12.96 -3.13
N PRO A 508 -3.89 -13.89 -3.83
CA PRO A 508 -3.26 -14.77 -4.82
C PRO A 508 -3.00 -14.10 -6.17
N THR A 509 -3.56 -12.91 -6.40
CA THR A 509 -3.28 -12.01 -7.54
C THR A 509 -3.29 -10.56 -7.06
N SER A 510 -3.00 -9.59 -7.92
CA SER A 510 -3.48 -8.23 -7.65
C SER A 510 -5.01 -8.23 -7.57
N ILE A 511 -5.61 -7.21 -6.93
CA ILE A 511 -7.08 -7.19 -6.84
C ILE A 511 -7.75 -6.44 -7.98
N GLY A 512 -7.00 -5.72 -8.81
CA GLY A 512 -7.56 -4.87 -9.87
C GLY A 512 -8.17 -3.56 -9.38
N ALA A 513 -7.92 -3.18 -8.12
CA ALA A 513 -8.36 -1.92 -7.51
C ALA A 513 -7.40 -1.51 -6.38
N ASN A 514 -7.54 -0.29 -5.83
CA ASN A 514 -6.75 0.17 -4.69
C ASN A 514 -7.04 -0.74 -3.46
N PRO A 515 -6.04 -1.38 -2.84
CA PRO A 515 -6.26 -2.59 -2.04
C PRO A 515 -6.67 -2.35 -0.58
N GLN A 516 -6.66 -1.10 -0.05
CA GLN A 516 -6.79 -0.88 1.39
C GLN A 516 -8.07 -1.48 1.99
N ILE A 517 -9.24 -1.30 1.36
CA ILE A 517 -10.52 -1.84 1.88
C ILE A 517 -10.51 -3.37 1.84
N SER A 518 -9.93 -3.96 0.80
CA SER A 518 -9.75 -5.41 0.72
C SER A 518 -8.87 -5.93 1.87
N VAL A 519 -7.73 -5.27 2.13
CA VAL A 519 -6.86 -5.65 3.26
C VAL A 519 -7.59 -5.54 4.58
N TYR A 520 -8.34 -4.45 4.82
CA TYR A 520 -9.13 -4.28 6.05
C TYR A 520 -10.16 -5.41 6.22
N SER A 521 -10.91 -5.72 5.17
CA SER A 521 -12.01 -6.69 5.21
C SER A 521 -11.51 -8.12 5.41
N PHE A 522 -10.46 -8.53 4.70
CA PHE A 522 -9.86 -9.85 4.87
C PHE A 522 -9.19 -9.99 6.25
N SER A 523 -8.50 -8.96 6.72
CA SER A 523 -7.90 -8.96 8.06
C SER A 523 -8.95 -8.97 9.17
N LEU A 524 -10.05 -8.26 9.00
CA LEU A 524 -11.20 -8.28 9.92
C LEU A 524 -11.78 -9.69 10.03
N ARG A 525 -12.00 -10.35 8.89
CA ARG A 525 -12.49 -11.74 8.82
C ARG A 525 -11.52 -12.72 9.49
N ALA A 526 -10.22 -12.58 9.23
CA ALA A 526 -9.18 -13.42 9.82
C ALA A 526 -9.08 -13.23 11.36
N ALA A 527 -9.10 -11.99 11.83
CA ALA A 527 -9.01 -11.67 13.26
C ALA A 527 -10.25 -12.14 14.04
N GLU A 528 -11.46 -12.01 13.47
CA GLU A 528 -12.68 -12.55 14.08
C GLU A 528 -12.67 -14.09 14.14
N ALA A 529 -12.20 -14.74 13.08
CA ALA A 529 -12.05 -16.19 13.08
C ALA A 529 -11.02 -16.65 14.13
N LEU A 530 -9.91 -15.92 14.26
CA LEU A 530 -8.89 -16.18 15.29
C LEU A 530 -9.46 -16.00 16.70
N ALA A 531 -10.14 -14.88 16.96
CA ALA A 531 -10.74 -14.60 18.28
C ALA A 531 -11.73 -15.70 18.73
N ARG A 532 -12.54 -16.20 17.78
CA ARG A 532 -13.47 -17.33 18.07
C ARG A 532 -12.75 -18.63 18.44
N ARG A 533 -11.61 -18.92 17.81
CA ARG A 533 -10.79 -20.12 18.13
C ARG A 533 -10.07 -20.03 19.47
N MET A 534 -9.84 -18.82 19.97
CA MET A 534 -9.14 -18.59 21.24
C MET A 534 -10.06 -18.58 22.48
N ARG A 535 -11.36 -18.55 22.27
CA ARG A 535 -12.37 -18.74 23.31
C ARG A 535 -12.48 -20.21 23.71
#